data_6483efb373bf95408becc0202c6487f1
#
_entry.id   6483efb373bf95408becc0202c6487f1
#
_cell.length_a   1.000
_cell.length_b   1.000
_cell.length_c   1.000
_cell.angle_alpha   90.00
_cell.angle_beta   90.00
_cell.angle_gamma   90.00
#
_symmetry.space_group_name_H-M   'P 1'
#
loop_
_entity.id
_entity.type
_entity.pdbx_description
1 polymer ?
#
loop_
_entity_poly.entity_id
_entity_poly.type
_entity_poly.pdbx_seq_one_letter_code
_entity_poly.pdbx_strand_id
1 'polypeptide(L)'
;RQMRNKSAGLRTNMLVALGSCLIMIMSQAIYDNVEGKTNADPARLAAQVVSGIGFLGAGAIMKEGLTVTGLTTAATLWVVAGVGLAVGAGFYLGASVTTAIVFLILGNLSRLDAWVDHERLLSLSIHTIDRPGQIMRVSACIEDLHLRSRGMKVRTDEDEAETETGGERRIYLTFEVYNRENIKPSFIADALRQVDGVLRVDVV
;
A
#
# COMPACT_ATOMS: atom_id res chain seq x y z
N ARG A 1 1.76 16.28 2.17
CA ARG A 1 1.06 15.58 1.07
C ARG A 1 0.81 14.10 1.36
N GLN A 2 1.67 13.41 2.14
CA GLN A 2 1.49 11.99 2.47
C GLN A 2 0.37 11.66 3.47
N MET A 3 -0.14 12.64 4.23
CA MET A 3 -1.20 12.40 5.23
C MET A 3 -2.62 12.25 4.65
N ARG A 4 -2.84 12.48 3.36
CA ARG A 4 -4.19 12.57 2.75
C ARG A 4 -4.72 11.25 2.17
N ASN A 5 -3.91 10.20 2.12
CA ASN A 5 -4.29 8.90 1.51
C ASN A 5 -4.35 7.73 2.50
N LYS A 6 -4.52 7.98 3.81
CA LYS A 6 -4.72 6.89 4.77
C LYS A 6 -6.22 6.59 4.86
N SER A 7 -6.61 5.35 4.61
CA SER A 7 -7.98 4.84 4.70
C SER A 7 -8.60 4.95 6.11
N ALA A 8 -7.77 4.98 7.18
CA ALA A 8 -8.20 5.24 8.55
C ALA A 8 -7.29 6.28 9.21
N GLY A 9 -7.91 7.38 9.68
CA GLY A 9 -7.24 8.48 10.36
C GLY A 9 -7.32 8.38 11.90
N LEU A 10 -6.89 9.44 12.57
CA LEU A 10 -6.91 9.54 14.04
C LEU A 10 -8.31 9.30 14.61
N ARG A 11 -9.36 9.87 14.01
CA ARG A 11 -10.75 9.72 14.45
C ARG A 11 -11.19 8.25 14.45
N THR A 12 -10.87 7.50 13.41
CA THR A 12 -11.20 6.07 13.29
C THR A 12 -10.51 5.26 14.38
N ASN A 13 -9.20 5.48 14.60
CA ASN A 13 -8.47 4.78 15.64
C ASN A 13 -9.02 5.10 17.04
N MET A 14 -9.35 6.35 17.34
CA MET A 14 -9.95 6.74 18.62
C MET A 14 -11.29 6.04 18.86
N LEU A 15 -12.16 5.99 17.85
CA LEU A 15 -13.47 5.34 17.96
C LEU A 15 -13.33 3.82 18.15
N VAL A 16 -12.41 3.19 17.46
CA VAL A 16 -12.10 1.75 17.64
C VAL A 16 -11.60 1.46 19.06
N ALA A 17 -10.65 2.26 19.57
CA ALA A 17 -10.15 2.10 20.93
C ALA A 17 -11.25 2.27 21.99
N LEU A 18 -12.06 3.33 21.86
CA LEU A 18 -13.16 3.61 22.80
C LEU A 18 -14.24 2.53 22.74
N GLY A 19 -14.65 2.11 21.53
CA GLY A 19 -15.64 1.06 21.36
C GLY A 19 -15.17 -0.27 21.94
N SER A 20 -13.93 -0.65 21.69
CA SER A 20 -13.35 -1.88 22.25
C SER A 20 -13.24 -1.84 23.77
N CYS A 21 -12.83 -0.70 24.32
CA CYS A 21 -12.77 -0.48 25.76
C CYS A 21 -14.16 -0.63 26.40
N LEU A 22 -15.18 0.03 25.82
CA LEU A 22 -16.56 -0.06 26.31
C LEU A 22 -17.09 -1.50 26.28
N ILE A 23 -16.84 -2.23 25.18
CA ILE A 23 -17.28 -3.63 25.06
C ILE A 23 -16.63 -4.51 26.14
N MET A 24 -15.33 -4.28 26.46
CA MET A 24 -14.67 -5.03 27.51
C MET A 24 -15.25 -4.72 28.89
N ILE A 25 -15.50 -3.45 29.22
CA ILE A 25 -16.15 -3.04 30.47
C ILE A 25 -17.54 -3.67 30.57
N MET A 26 -18.33 -3.66 29.49
CA MET A 26 -19.63 -4.30 29.45
C MET A 26 -19.56 -5.81 29.67
N SER A 27 -18.54 -6.46 29.07
CA SER A 27 -18.32 -7.90 29.21
C SER A 27 -18.07 -8.27 30.66
N GLN A 28 -17.25 -7.51 31.38
CA GLN A 28 -16.98 -7.70 32.82
C GLN A 28 -18.24 -7.42 33.64
N ALA A 29 -18.94 -6.32 33.43
CA ALA A 29 -20.14 -5.97 34.16
C ALA A 29 -21.27 -7.02 33.98
N ILE A 30 -21.41 -7.62 32.82
CA ILE A 30 -22.36 -8.71 32.58
C ILE A 30 -21.93 -9.96 33.34
N TYR A 31 -20.63 -10.30 33.30
CA TYR A 31 -20.09 -11.44 34.02
C TYR A 31 -20.33 -11.31 35.52
N ASP A 32 -19.98 -10.16 36.14
CA ASP A 32 -20.15 -9.92 37.57
C ASP A 32 -21.61 -10.10 38.06
N ASN A 33 -22.59 -9.77 37.22
CA ASN A 33 -24.01 -9.94 37.53
C ASN A 33 -24.48 -11.41 37.52
N VAL A 34 -23.75 -12.29 36.83
CA VAL A 34 -24.12 -13.71 36.67
C VAL A 34 -23.09 -14.68 37.26
N GLU A 35 -22.02 -14.15 37.85
CA GLU A 35 -20.97 -14.94 38.48
C GLU A 35 -21.58 -15.87 39.58
N GLY A 36 -21.17 -17.13 39.56
CA GLY A 36 -21.70 -18.17 40.44
C GLY A 36 -23.11 -18.67 40.13
N LYS A 37 -23.83 -18.05 39.15
CA LYS A 37 -25.16 -18.49 38.70
C LYS A 37 -25.13 -19.24 37.37
N THR A 38 -24.14 -18.95 36.55
CA THR A 38 -23.98 -19.57 35.22
C THR A 38 -22.49 -19.75 34.92
N ASN A 39 -22.19 -20.63 33.93
CA ASN A 39 -20.84 -20.76 33.35
C ASN A 39 -20.58 -19.69 32.27
N ALA A 40 -20.81 -18.41 32.63
CA ALA A 40 -20.54 -17.32 31.68
C ALA A 40 -19.03 -17.11 31.49
N ASP A 41 -18.61 -16.82 30.28
CA ASP A 41 -17.23 -16.48 29.95
C ASP A 41 -17.08 -14.95 29.89
N PRO A 42 -16.25 -14.36 30.80
CA PRO A 42 -16.04 -12.91 30.81
C PRO A 42 -15.34 -12.38 29.57
N ALA A 43 -14.63 -13.22 28.80
CA ALA A 43 -13.94 -12.84 27.60
C ALA A 43 -14.80 -12.93 26.34
N ARG A 44 -16.03 -13.41 26.42
CA ARG A 44 -16.86 -13.73 25.25
C ARG A 44 -17.13 -12.53 24.34
N LEU A 45 -17.46 -11.36 24.89
CA LEU A 45 -17.67 -10.16 24.09
C LEU A 45 -16.36 -9.59 23.55
N ALA A 46 -15.27 -9.68 24.31
CA ALA A 46 -13.94 -9.28 23.85
C ALA A 46 -13.47 -10.12 22.64
N ALA A 47 -13.74 -11.44 22.67
CA ALA A 47 -13.44 -12.32 21.55
C ALA A 47 -14.17 -11.89 20.26
N GLN A 48 -15.41 -11.41 20.37
CA GLN A 48 -16.18 -10.88 19.23
C GLN A 48 -15.57 -9.59 18.66
N VAL A 49 -14.95 -8.74 19.50
CA VAL A 49 -14.24 -7.55 19.03
C VAL A 49 -13.03 -7.98 18.18
N VAL A 50 -12.23 -8.95 18.66
CA VAL A 50 -11.05 -9.46 17.95
C VAL A 50 -11.44 -10.03 16.57
N SER A 51 -12.55 -10.77 16.51
CA SER A 51 -13.07 -11.30 15.25
C SER A 51 -13.65 -10.17 14.36
N GLY A 52 -14.45 -9.28 14.93
CA GLY A 52 -15.15 -8.21 14.20
C GLY A 52 -14.24 -7.13 13.63
N ILE A 53 -13.11 -6.84 14.29
CA ILE A 53 -12.14 -5.85 13.77
C ILE A 53 -11.52 -6.29 12.45
N GLY A 54 -11.53 -7.59 12.15
CA GLY A 54 -11.08 -8.13 10.86
C GLY A 54 -11.86 -7.56 9.69
N PHE A 55 -13.16 -7.31 9.85
CA PHE A 55 -14.00 -6.67 8.84
C PHE A 55 -13.57 -5.22 8.55
N LEU A 56 -13.30 -4.43 9.60
CA LEU A 56 -12.79 -3.06 9.44
C LEU A 56 -11.38 -3.05 8.85
N GLY A 57 -10.54 -4.01 9.25
CA GLY A 57 -9.20 -4.21 8.66
C GLY A 57 -9.28 -4.52 7.17
N ALA A 58 -10.14 -5.44 6.76
CA ALA A 58 -10.36 -5.77 5.35
C ALA A 58 -10.87 -4.56 4.55
N GLY A 59 -11.79 -3.76 5.13
CA GLY A 59 -12.28 -2.53 4.52
C GLY A 59 -11.22 -1.43 4.37
N ALA A 60 -10.12 -1.51 5.14
CA ALA A 60 -9.00 -0.58 5.02
C ALA A 60 -7.97 -0.98 3.94
N ILE A 61 -8.02 -2.24 3.47
CA ILE A 61 -7.11 -2.78 2.45
C ILE A 61 -7.73 -2.58 1.07
N MET A 62 -6.97 -1.92 0.19
CA MET A 62 -7.39 -1.66 -1.19
C MET A 62 -6.40 -2.32 -2.14
N LYS A 63 -6.92 -2.96 -3.20
CA LYS A 63 -6.12 -3.52 -4.28
C LYS A 63 -6.35 -2.72 -5.56
N GLU A 64 -5.31 -2.08 -6.05
CA GLU A 64 -5.30 -1.33 -7.31
C GLU A 64 -4.32 -1.99 -8.28
N GLY A 65 -4.85 -2.76 -9.21
CA GLY A 65 -4.05 -3.56 -10.13
C GLY A 65 -3.20 -4.60 -9.41
N LEU A 66 -1.88 -4.48 -9.45
CA LEU A 66 -0.92 -5.36 -8.77
C LEU A 66 -0.48 -4.84 -7.39
N THR A 67 -0.90 -3.63 -7.02
CA THR A 67 -0.51 -2.99 -5.76
C THR A 67 -1.58 -3.19 -4.70
N VAL A 68 -1.16 -3.54 -3.48
CA VAL A 68 -2.03 -3.64 -2.30
C VAL A 68 -1.62 -2.54 -1.32
N THR A 69 -2.58 -1.69 -0.95
CA THR A 69 -2.39 -0.59 0.01
C THR A 69 -3.25 -0.80 1.25
N GLY A 70 -2.93 -0.10 2.35
CA GLY A 70 -3.74 -0.13 3.57
C GLY A 70 -3.39 -1.24 4.57
N LEU A 71 -2.44 -2.13 4.30
CA LEU A 71 -2.04 -3.22 5.22
C LEU A 71 -1.61 -2.70 6.58
N THR A 72 -0.74 -1.67 6.63
CA THR A 72 -0.31 -1.04 7.88
C THR A 72 -1.48 -0.40 8.63
N THR A 73 -2.43 0.19 7.92
CA THR A 73 -3.65 0.77 8.51
C THR A 73 -4.51 -0.31 9.15
N ALA A 74 -4.72 -1.44 8.46
CA ALA A 74 -5.47 -2.59 8.97
C ALA A 74 -4.82 -3.18 10.23
N ALA A 75 -3.50 -3.37 10.20
CA ALA A 75 -2.74 -3.83 11.37
C ALA A 75 -2.84 -2.84 12.55
N THR A 76 -2.78 -1.54 12.28
CA THR A 76 -2.92 -0.51 13.31
C THR A 76 -4.31 -0.55 13.96
N LEU A 77 -5.39 -0.70 13.19
CA LEU A 77 -6.75 -0.83 13.72
C LEU A 77 -6.89 -2.04 14.63
N TRP A 78 -6.27 -3.17 14.26
CA TRP A 78 -6.29 -4.39 15.05
C TRP A 78 -5.59 -4.21 16.40
N VAL A 79 -4.40 -3.60 16.42
CA VAL A 79 -3.65 -3.32 17.66
C VAL A 79 -4.38 -2.30 18.54
N VAL A 80 -4.96 -1.25 17.94
CA VAL A 80 -5.71 -0.22 18.68
C VAL A 80 -6.95 -0.82 19.35
N ALA A 81 -7.64 -1.75 18.71
CA ALA A 81 -8.75 -2.49 19.33
C ALA A 81 -8.26 -3.30 20.53
N GLY A 82 -7.13 -4.00 20.41
CA GLY A 82 -6.51 -4.73 21.53
C GLY A 82 -6.11 -3.83 22.69
N VAL A 83 -5.55 -2.65 22.43
CA VAL A 83 -5.25 -1.64 23.45
C VAL A 83 -6.54 -1.19 24.15
N GLY A 84 -7.62 -0.94 23.41
CA GLY A 84 -8.92 -0.61 23.99
C GLY A 84 -9.45 -1.70 24.92
N LEU A 85 -9.39 -2.97 24.50
CA LEU A 85 -9.77 -4.11 25.34
C LEU A 85 -8.91 -4.20 26.61
N ALA A 86 -7.61 -4.00 26.49
CA ALA A 86 -6.69 -4.04 27.64
C ALA A 86 -6.99 -2.92 28.66
N VAL A 87 -7.30 -1.70 28.19
CA VAL A 87 -7.73 -0.59 29.05
C VAL A 87 -9.05 -0.92 29.74
N GLY A 88 -10.02 -1.46 29.01
CA GLY A 88 -11.32 -1.87 29.55
C GLY A 88 -11.20 -2.98 30.59
N ALA A 89 -10.21 -3.87 30.44
CA ALA A 89 -9.90 -4.93 31.39
C ALA A 89 -9.08 -4.45 32.64
N GLY A 90 -8.72 -3.16 32.70
CA GLY A 90 -7.85 -2.64 33.78
C GLY A 90 -6.37 -2.97 33.61
N PHE A 91 -5.96 -3.58 32.48
CA PHE A 91 -4.56 -3.94 32.23
C PHE A 91 -3.79 -2.75 31.60
N TYR A 92 -3.70 -1.66 32.38
CA TYR A 92 -3.12 -0.38 31.94
C TYR A 92 -1.64 -0.47 31.58
N LEU A 93 -0.86 -1.29 32.31
CA LEU A 93 0.56 -1.46 32.00
C LEU A 93 0.78 -2.05 30.61
N GLY A 94 0.06 -3.13 30.29
CA GLY A 94 0.15 -3.74 28.97
C GLY A 94 -0.30 -2.79 27.86
N ALA A 95 -1.42 -2.07 28.08
CA ALA A 95 -1.92 -1.07 27.15
C ALA A 95 -0.89 0.04 26.88
N SER A 96 -0.24 0.56 27.94
CA SER A 96 0.76 1.64 27.83
C SER A 96 2.01 1.18 27.11
N VAL A 97 2.55 0.01 27.46
CA VAL A 97 3.74 -0.56 26.80
C VAL A 97 3.46 -0.82 25.31
N THR A 98 2.33 -1.45 25.01
CA THR A 98 1.93 -1.71 23.61
C THR A 98 1.80 -0.42 22.82
N THR A 99 1.16 0.61 23.38
CA THR A 99 1.00 1.92 22.74
C THR A 99 2.36 2.57 22.48
N ALA A 100 3.29 2.51 23.44
CA ALA A 100 4.64 3.04 23.27
C ALA A 100 5.41 2.33 22.14
N ILE A 101 5.35 0.99 22.09
CA ILE A 101 5.99 0.19 21.06
C ILE A 101 5.40 0.54 19.67
N VAL A 102 4.06 0.60 19.55
CA VAL A 102 3.39 0.96 18.28
C VAL A 102 3.78 2.37 17.84
N PHE A 103 3.83 3.32 18.76
CA PHE A 103 4.25 4.68 18.45
C PHE A 103 5.70 4.73 17.93
N LEU A 104 6.61 3.96 18.55
CA LEU A 104 7.99 3.85 18.10
C LEU A 104 8.09 3.20 16.71
N ILE A 105 7.34 2.13 16.47
CA ILE A 105 7.33 1.44 15.17
C ILE A 105 6.80 2.38 14.07
N LEU A 106 5.63 2.96 14.27
CA LEU A 106 4.99 3.83 13.27
C LEU A 106 5.75 5.16 13.07
N GLY A 107 6.37 5.68 14.13
CA GLY A 107 7.14 6.93 14.09
C GLY A 107 8.51 6.78 13.40
N ASN A 108 9.17 5.63 13.58
CA ASN A 108 10.50 5.39 13.02
C ASN A 108 10.49 4.57 11.73
N LEU A 109 9.38 3.94 11.37
CA LEU A 109 9.30 3.10 10.18
C LEU A 109 9.65 3.88 8.90
N SER A 110 9.26 5.15 8.80
CA SER A 110 9.65 6.02 7.68
C SER A 110 11.15 6.30 7.59
N ARG A 111 11.88 6.17 8.71
CA ARG A 111 13.36 6.26 8.74
C ARG A 111 14.02 4.93 8.42
N LEU A 112 13.41 3.83 8.88
CA LEU A 112 13.86 2.46 8.54
C LEU A 112 13.58 2.14 7.06
N ASP A 113 12.48 2.59 6.50
CA ASP A 113 12.17 2.49 5.08
C ASP A 113 13.19 3.22 4.18
N ALA A 114 13.83 4.28 4.69
CA ALA A 114 14.94 4.95 4.01
C ALA A 114 16.27 4.18 4.12
N TRP A 115 16.37 3.24 5.07
CA TRP A 115 17.56 2.42 5.31
C TRP A 115 17.49 1.05 4.62
N VAL A 116 16.29 0.52 4.44
CA VAL A 116 16.06 -0.61 3.55
C VAL A 116 16.09 -0.03 2.14
N ASP A 117 17.14 -0.36 1.42
CA ASP A 117 17.38 0.03 0.03
C ASP A 117 16.10 -0.25 -0.79
N HIS A 118 15.27 0.78 -0.92
CA HIS A 118 14.10 0.70 -1.78
C HIS A 118 14.66 0.62 -3.19
N GLU A 119 14.69 -0.57 -3.73
CA GLU A 119 14.73 -0.76 -5.17
C GLU A 119 13.58 0.08 -5.72
N ARG A 120 13.87 1.34 -6.08
CA ARG A 120 12.84 2.25 -6.58
C ARG A 120 12.29 1.66 -7.85
N LEU A 121 11.11 1.07 -7.73
CA LEU A 121 10.36 0.62 -8.88
C LEU A 121 9.87 1.86 -9.61
N LEU A 122 10.38 2.08 -10.81
CA LEU A 122 9.92 3.13 -11.69
C LEU A 122 9.02 2.52 -12.76
N SER A 123 7.93 3.19 -13.06
CA SER A 123 7.08 2.88 -14.19
C SER A 123 7.43 3.80 -15.34
N LEU A 124 7.95 3.23 -16.42
CA LEU A 124 8.30 3.93 -17.65
C LEU A 124 7.18 3.73 -18.66
N SER A 125 6.46 4.79 -19.00
CA SER A 125 5.47 4.78 -20.08
C SER A 125 6.07 5.44 -21.31
N ILE A 126 6.29 4.65 -22.36
CA ILE A 126 6.98 5.06 -23.59
C ILE A 126 5.99 4.98 -24.75
N HIS A 127 5.76 6.10 -25.41
CA HIS A 127 4.98 6.18 -26.61
C HIS A 127 5.93 6.15 -27.80
N THR A 128 5.80 5.18 -28.67
CA THR A 128 6.72 4.99 -29.79
C THR A 128 5.98 4.52 -31.04
N ILE A 129 6.63 4.69 -32.19
CA ILE A 129 6.14 4.22 -33.49
C ILE A 129 6.37 2.71 -33.58
N ASP A 130 5.38 1.98 -34.10
CA ASP A 130 5.48 0.54 -34.31
C ASP A 130 6.35 0.24 -35.55
N ARG A 131 7.63 0.05 -35.31
CA ARG A 131 8.61 -0.36 -36.30
C ARG A 131 9.23 -1.69 -35.94
N PRO A 132 9.60 -2.54 -36.90
CA PRO A 132 10.32 -3.78 -36.64
C PRO A 132 11.56 -3.54 -35.79
N GLY A 133 11.66 -4.24 -34.63
CA GLY A 133 12.78 -4.12 -33.71
C GLY A 133 12.69 -2.95 -32.71
N GLN A 134 11.63 -2.16 -32.70
CA GLN A 134 11.50 -0.99 -31.82
C GLN A 134 11.50 -1.36 -30.34
N ILE A 135 10.78 -2.42 -29.96
CA ILE A 135 10.77 -2.93 -28.59
C ILE A 135 12.17 -3.33 -28.14
N MET A 136 12.93 -3.98 -29.04
CA MET A 136 14.31 -4.42 -28.75
C MET A 136 15.26 -3.23 -28.54
N ARG A 137 15.13 -2.16 -29.34
CA ARG A 137 15.93 -0.94 -29.18
C ARG A 137 15.65 -0.23 -27.86
N VAL A 138 14.37 -0.12 -27.48
CA VAL A 138 13.96 0.45 -26.21
C VAL A 138 14.46 -0.41 -25.04
N SER A 139 14.32 -1.74 -25.13
CA SER A 139 14.80 -2.66 -24.09
C SER A 139 16.33 -2.61 -23.93
N ALA A 140 17.08 -2.54 -25.04
CA ALA A 140 18.52 -2.39 -24.98
C ALA A 140 18.95 -1.09 -24.29
N CYS A 141 18.28 0.03 -24.58
CA CYS A 141 18.54 1.29 -23.89
C CYS A 141 18.26 1.23 -22.39
N ILE A 142 17.22 0.50 -21.97
CA ILE A 142 16.90 0.27 -20.55
C ILE A 142 17.99 -0.58 -19.89
N GLU A 143 18.51 -1.61 -20.58
CA GLU A 143 19.62 -2.44 -20.08
C GLU A 143 20.93 -1.66 -20.01
N ASP A 144 21.26 -0.83 -21.00
CA ASP A 144 22.45 0.03 -21.01
C ASP A 144 22.44 1.03 -19.85
N LEU A 145 21.25 1.46 -19.40
CA LEU A 145 21.06 2.28 -18.20
C LEU A 145 21.15 1.46 -16.89
N HIS A 146 21.53 0.18 -16.94
CA HIS A 146 21.58 -0.74 -15.79
C HIS A 146 20.25 -0.85 -15.02
N LEU A 147 19.13 -0.54 -15.69
CA LEU A 147 17.78 -0.69 -15.14
C LEU A 147 17.30 -2.12 -15.35
N ARG A 148 16.97 -2.80 -14.26
CA ARG A 148 16.49 -4.18 -14.33
C ARG A 148 14.98 -4.20 -14.57
N SER A 149 14.53 -4.66 -15.72
CA SER A 149 13.11 -4.80 -16.03
C SER A 149 12.50 -5.97 -15.25
N ARG A 150 11.37 -5.70 -14.56
CA ARG A 150 10.53 -6.70 -13.90
C ARG A 150 9.42 -7.22 -14.83
N GLY A 151 8.92 -6.35 -15.70
CA GLY A 151 7.82 -6.68 -16.60
C GLY A 151 7.61 -5.63 -17.66
N MET A 152 7.03 -6.04 -18.78
CA MET A 152 6.67 -5.19 -19.90
C MET A 152 5.20 -5.41 -20.25
N LYS A 153 4.47 -4.33 -20.48
CA LYS A 153 3.13 -4.34 -21.05
C LYS A 153 3.14 -3.56 -22.34
N VAL A 154 2.56 -4.14 -23.39
CA VAL A 154 2.40 -3.50 -24.69
C VAL A 154 0.91 -3.23 -24.89
N ARG A 155 0.55 -1.99 -25.23
CA ARG A 155 -0.78 -1.60 -25.69
C ARG A 155 -0.67 -1.00 -27.07
N THR A 156 -1.54 -1.42 -27.95
CA THR A 156 -1.69 -0.82 -29.28
C THR A 156 -2.93 0.06 -29.24
N ASP A 157 -2.87 1.27 -29.77
CA ASP A 157 -4.06 2.11 -29.96
C ASP A 157 -4.86 1.54 -31.14
N GLU A 158 -5.98 0.87 -30.83
CA GLU A 158 -6.92 0.38 -31.83
C GLU A 158 -7.89 1.48 -32.30
N ASP A 159 -8.07 2.55 -31.49
CA ASP A 159 -9.07 3.59 -31.74
C ASP A 159 -8.62 4.71 -32.74
N GLU A 160 -7.32 4.81 -33.10
CA GLU A 160 -6.83 5.78 -34.09
C GLU A 160 -6.56 5.17 -35.49
N ALA A 161 -6.92 3.90 -35.71
CA ALA A 161 -6.69 3.22 -37.00
C ALA A 161 -7.65 3.65 -38.12
N GLU A 162 -8.63 4.53 -37.86
CA GLU A 162 -9.63 4.98 -38.85
C GLU A 162 -9.45 6.42 -39.35
N THR A 163 -8.36 7.10 -39.05
CA THR A 163 -8.11 8.41 -39.66
C THR A 163 -7.17 8.27 -40.85
N GLU A 164 -7.75 8.46 -42.00
CA GLU A 164 -7.18 8.48 -43.36
C GLU A 164 -5.75 9.04 -43.44
N THR A 165 -4.96 8.39 -44.28
CA THR A 165 -3.70 8.84 -44.85
C THR A 165 -2.44 8.52 -44.08
N GLY A 166 -1.90 7.30 -44.21
CA GLY A 166 -0.45 7.05 -44.07
C GLY A 166 0.18 7.19 -42.68
N GLY A 167 -0.62 7.18 -41.62
CA GLY A 167 -0.12 7.33 -40.24
C GLY A 167 0.67 6.11 -39.76
N GLU A 168 1.91 6.30 -39.32
CA GLU A 168 2.70 5.26 -38.68
C GLU A 168 1.97 4.78 -37.40
N ARG A 169 1.80 3.47 -37.30
CA ARG A 169 1.14 2.82 -36.15
C ARG A 169 1.86 3.15 -34.88
N ARG A 170 1.14 3.53 -33.82
CA ARG A 170 1.70 3.90 -32.51
C ARG A 170 1.48 2.78 -31.50
N ILE A 171 2.47 2.55 -30.65
CA ILE A 171 2.39 1.60 -29.55
C ILE A 171 2.80 2.26 -28.23
N TYR A 172 2.18 1.80 -27.16
CA TYR A 172 2.45 2.21 -25.78
C TYR A 172 3.16 1.06 -25.08
N LEU A 173 4.39 1.32 -24.66
CA LEU A 173 5.20 0.37 -23.91
C LEU A 173 5.25 0.83 -22.47
N THR A 174 4.82 -0.01 -21.54
CA THR A 174 4.98 0.26 -20.10
C THR A 174 5.95 -0.75 -19.51
N PHE A 175 7.09 -0.26 -19.02
CA PHE A 175 8.08 -1.06 -18.32
C PHE A 175 8.04 -0.75 -16.81
N GLU A 176 8.08 -1.80 -15.99
CA GLU A 176 8.36 -1.70 -14.57
C GLU A 176 9.84 -2.03 -14.37
N VAL A 177 10.66 -1.04 -13.96
CA VAL A 177 12.10 -1.19 -13.83
C VAL A 177 12.59 -0.88 -12.43
N TYR A 178 13.59 -1.62 -11.96
CA TYR A 178 14.30 -1.35 -10.71
C TYR A 178 15.45 -0.38 -10.97
N ASN A 179 15.43 0.76 -10.29
CA ASN A 179 16.48 1.77 -10.36
C ASN A 179 17.41 1.63 -9.15
N ARG A 180 18.35 0.67 -9.21
CA ARG A 180 19.32 0.40 -8.15
C ARG A 180 20.35 1.51 -7.98
N GLU A 181 20.77 2.12 -9.07
CA GLU A 181 21.81 3.16 -9.09
C GLU A 181 21.26 4.55 -8.76
N ASN A 182 19.97 4.65 -8.42
CA ASN A 182 19.31 5.92 -8.11
C ASN A 182 19.48 6.98 -9.21
N ILE A 183 19.44 6.55 -10.48
CA ILE A 183 19.52 7.43 -11.64
C ILE A 183 18.32 8.39 -11.62
N LYS A 184 18.59 9.65 -11.92
CA LYS A 184 17.51 10.66 -11.94
C LYS A 184 16.47 10.32 -13.01
N PRO A 185 15.16 10.37 -12.71
CA PRO A 185 14.10 10.10 -13.69
C PRO A 185 14.20 10.95 -14.97
N SER A 186 14.64 12.20 -14.84
CA SER A 186 14.88 13.07 -16.00
C SER A 186 15.95 12.52 -16.94
N PHE A 187 17.05 11.98 -16.42
CA PHE A 187 18.13 11.41 -17.21
C PHE A 187 17.66 10.16 -17.96
N ILE A 188 16.87 9.29 -17.29
CA ILE A 188 16.26 8.10 -17.92
C ILE A 188 15.33 8.52 -19.06
N ALA A 189 14.49 9.54 -18.82
CA ALA A 189 13.59 10.04 -19.84
C ALA A 189 14.33 10.62 -21.05
N ASP A 190 15.42 11.36 -20.81
CA ASP A 190 16.21 11.98 -21.87
C ASP A 190 16.97 10.91 -22.71
N ALA A 191 17.53 9.90 -22.05
CA ALA A 191 18.19 8.79 -22.73
C ALA A 191 17.20 8.00 -23.63
N LEU A 192 16.02 7.69 -23.12
CA LEU A 192 14.99 6.98 -23.88
C LEU A 192 14.42 7.81 -25.04
N ARG A 193 14.35 9.15 -24.92
CA ARG A 193 13.94 10.04 -26.02
C ARG A 193 14.96 10.08 -27.17
N GLN A 194 16.22 9.71 -26.95
CA GLN A 194 17.22 9.62 -28.01
C GLN A 194 17.06 8.37 -28.88
N VAL A 195 16.27 7.39 -28.44
CA VAL A 195 15.98 6.20 -29.25
C VAL A 195 15.06 6.60 -30.42
N ASP A 196 15.51 6.33 -31.65
CA ASP A 196 14.74 6.65 -32.86
C ASP A 196 13.34 6.02 -32.81
N GLY A 197 12.33 6.82 -33.16
CA GLY A 197 10.93 6.40 -33.12
C GLY A 197 10.22 6.60 -31.78
N VAL A 198 10.89 7.03 -30.71
CA VAL A 198 10.27 7.36 -29.43
C VAL A 198 9.70 8.79 -29.49
N LEU A 199 8.41 8.92 -29.24
CA LEU A 199 7.67 10.19 -29.31
C LEU A 199 7.58 10.87 -27.93
N ARG A 200 7.31 10.08 -26.89
CA ARG A 200 7.12 10.57 -25.52
C ARG A 200 7.55 9.53 -24.49
N VAL A 201 8.13 10.01 -23.41
CA VAL A 201 8.50 9.19 -22.24
C VAL A 201 7.98 9.87 -20.99
N ASP A 202 7.17 9.15 -20.22
CA ASP A 202 6.71 9.55 -18.90
C ASP A 202 7.31 8.58 -17.87
N VAL A 203 7.95 9.11 -16.82
CA VAL A 203 8.57 8.34 -15.74
C VAL A 203 7.84 8.67 -14.44
N VAL A 204 7.24 7.64 -13.81
CA VAL A 204 6.45 7.75 -12.59
C VAL A 204 7.02 6.88 -11.48
#